data_a7a472d67a0e3b729e8776aa803e8936
#
_entry.id   a7a472d67a0e3b729e8776aa803e8936
#
_cell.length_a   1.000
_cell.length_b   1.000
_cell.length_c   1.000
_cell.angle_alpha   90.00
_cell.angle_beta   90.00
_cell.angle_gamma   90.00
#
_symmetry.space_group_name_H-M   'P 1'
#
loop_
_entity.id
_entity.type
_entity.pdbx_description
1 polymer ?
#
loop_
_entity_poly.entity_id
_entity_poly.type
_entity_poly.pdbx_seq_one_letter_code
_entity_poly.pdbx_strand_id
1 'polypeptide(L)'
;GPVVIDLPKDVQNWQGTFRGVGRLAIPGYRQHLAEVAAATLGEDAAAAFFGLLAESQRPLIYAGGGVINGNASAALTEFVELLQVPVVTTLMGIGAVDTTDVLSMRMLGMHGAAFANYAVEDCDFLIAVGARFDDRVAGVPKRFARGAKTIAHVDIDASEINKVKRVQWSHVGQLPPALAALGAHAKRTGFARDWSAWHRHLDELKQRHAMAYDRESEAIQPYYVIEEINRRTQGR
;
A
#
# COMPACT_ATOMS: atom_id res chain seq x y z
N GLY A 1 8.05 14.30 -9.51
CA GLY A 1 8.69 12.99 -9.63
C GLY A 1 9.89 13.06 -10.58
N PRO A 2 10.62 11.98 -10.80
CA PRO A 2 11.73 11.96 -11.73
C PRO A 2 11.25 12.25 -13.15
N VAL A 3 12.03 13.04 -13.88
CA VAL A 3 11.77 13.39 -15.27
C VAL A 3 12.87 12.76 -16.11
N VAL A 4 12.49 12.02 -17.15
CA VAL A 4 13.40 11.49 -18.16
C VAL A 4 13.32 12.41 -19.37
N ILE A 5 14.47 12.90 -19.82
CA ILE A 5 14.60 13.68 -21.05
C ILE A 5 15.37 12.81 -22.03
N ASP A 6 14.69 12.36 -23.08
CA ASP A 6 15.37 11.71 -24.22
C ASP A 6 15.92 12.77 -25.14
N LEU A 7 17.23 12.70 -25.41
CA LEU A 7 17.93 13.58 -26.36
C LEU A 7 18.39 12.74 -27.54
N PRO A 8 17.57 12.63 -28.60
CA PRO A 8 17.94 11.90 -29.82
C PRO A 8 19.26 12.40 -30.41
N LYS A 9 20.02 11.51 -31.05
CA LYS A 9 21.37 11.80 -31.55
C LYS A 9 21.39 12.92 -32.59
N ASP A 10 20.37 13.01 -33.42
CA ASP A 10 20.21 14.08 -34.39
C ASP A 10 20.02 15.44 -33.74
N VAL A 11 19.26 15.52 -32.64
CA VAL A 11 19.09 16.72 -31.82
C VAL A 11 20.40 17.12 -31.14
N GLN A 12 21.17 16.14 -30.62
CA GLN A 12 22.48 16.39 -30.00
C GLN A 12 23.51 16.92 -31.02
N ASN A 13 23.41 16.46 -32.27
CA ASN A 13 24.31 16.88 -33.35
C ASN A 13 23.83 18.15 -34.09
N TRP A 14 22.66 18.68 -33.73
CA TRP A 14 22.13 19.87 -34.34
C TRP A 14 23.01 21.10 -34.03
N GLN A 15 23.33 21.85 -35.08
CA GLN A 15 24.09 23.10 -34.99
C GLN A 15 23.18 24.29 -35.29
N GLY A 16 23.09 25.21 -34.35
CA GLY A 16 22.24 26.37 -34.52
C GLY A 16 22.28 27.31 -33.30
N THR A 17 21.58 28.42 -33.38
CA THR A 17 21.47 29.39 -32.29
C THR A 17 20.15 29.15 -31.55
N PHE A 18 20.24 28.86 -30.24
CA PHE A 18 19.04 28.79 -29.40
C PHE A 18 18.46 30.18 -29.18
N ARG A 19 17.19 30.36 -29.50
CA ARG A 19 16.44 31.63 -29.33
C ARG A 19 15.30 31.55 -28.33
N GLY A 20 15.20 30.45 -27.58
CA GLY A 20 14.17 30.25 -26.58
C GLY A 20 14.55 30.85 -25.20
N VAL A 21 13.60 30.86 -24.30
CA VAL A 21 13.77 31.38 -22.92
C VAL A 21 14.33 30.34 -21.95
N GLY A 22 14.64 29.12 -22.41
CA GLY A 22 15.17 28.04 -21.57
C GLY A 22 14.19 27.56 -20.47
N ARG A 23 12.90 27.74 -20.65
CA ARG A 23 11.87 27.28 -19.71
C ARG A 23 11.06 26.16 -20.31
N LEU A 24 11.01 25.03 -19.58
CA LEU A 24 10.07 23.97 -19.90
C LEU A 24 8.70 24.32 -19.32
N ALA A 25 7.69 24.39 -20.18
CA ALA A 25 6.30 24.52 -19.77
C ALA A 25 5.58 23.20 -20.07
N ILE A 26 5.03 22.56 -19.04
CA ILE A 26 4.15 21.41 -19.19
C ILE A 26 2.72 21.90 -19.01
N PRO A 27 1.92 22.02 -20.10
CA PRO A 27 0.56 22.52 -20.01
C PRO A 27 -0.27 21.69 -19.03
N GLY A 28 -1.04 22.35 -18.17
CA GLY A 28 -1.92 21.69 -17.20
C GLY A 28 -1.25 21.06 -15.99
N TYR A 29 0.08 20.97 -15.93
CA TYR A 29 0.77 20.28 -14.82
C TYR A 29 0.42 20.88 -13.44
N ARG A 30 0.52 22.21 -13.30
CA ARG A 30 0.18 22.89 -12.05
C ARG A 30 -1.29 22.78 -11.68
N GLN A 31 -2.16 22.83 -12.69
CA GLN A 31 -3.60 22.65 -12.51
C GLN A 31 -3.88 21.23 -12.03
N HIS A 32 -3.30 20.21 -12.64
CA HIS A 32 -3.44 18.82 -12.22
C HIS A 32 -2.96 18.60 -10.78
N LEU A 33 -1.81 19.16 -10.41
CA LEU A 33 -1.34 19.09 -9.03
C LEU A 33 -2.31 19.75 -8.03
N ALA A 34 -2.89 20.90 -8.41
CA ALA A 34 -3.87 21.59 -7.58
C ALA A 34 -5.17 20.77 -7.45
N GLU A 35 -5.65 20.15 -8.54
CA GLU A 35 -6.83 19.28 -8.54
C GLU A 35 -6.63 18.07 -7.63
N VAL A 36 -5.48 17.39 -7.73
CA VAL A 36 -5.15 16.25 -6.86
C VAL A 36 -5.01 16.69 -5.39
N ALA A 37 -4.39 17.86 -5.14
CA ALA A 37 -4.25 18.39 -3.79
C ALA A 37 -5.60 18.80 -3.16
N ALA A 38 -6.54 19.23 -3.98
CA ALA A 38 -7.89 19.63 -3.56
C ALA A 38 -8.89 18.48 -3.54
N ALA A 39 -8.50 17.30 -4.06
CA ALA A 39 -9.40 16.15 -4.13
C ALA A 39 -9.78 15.69 -2.72
N THR A 40 -11.07 15.67 -2.45
CA THR A 40 -11.65 15.20 -1.19
C THR A 40 -12.49 13.96 -1.44
N LEU A 41 -12.43 13.01 -0.51
CA LEU A 41 -13.29 11.84 -0.54
C LEU A 41 -14.67 12.23 -0.01
N GLY A 42 -15.68 12.23 -0.89
CA GLY A 42 -17.04 12.59 -0.55
C GLY A 42 -17.76 11.49 0.23
N GLU A 43 -18.86 11.87 0.87
CA GLU A 43 -19.66 10.99 1.71
C GLU A 43 -20.22 9.77 0.97
N ASP A 44 -20.73 9.96 -0.25
CA ASP A 44 -21.27 8.86 -1.08
C ASP A 44 -20.18 7.86 -1.44
N ALA A 45 -18.97 8.34 -1.72
CA ALA A 45 -17.83 7.47 -2.00
C ALA A 45 -17.41 6.68 -0.76
N ALA A 46 -17.41 7.32 0.43
CA ALA A 46 -17.15 6.62 1.68
C ALA A 46 -18.25 5.57 1.98
N ALA A 47 -19.51 5.91 1.80
CA ALA A 47 -20.61 4.97 1.98
C ALA A 47 -20.50 3.76 1.03
N ALA A 48 -20.13 3.98 -0.23
CA ALA A 48 -19.91 2.91 -1.19
C ALA A 48 -18.74 2.00 -0.77
N PHE A 49 -17.62 2.56 -0.28
CA PHE A 49 -16.51 1.79 0.27
C PHE A 49 -16.96 0.89 1.43
N PHE A 50 -17.69 1.44 2.39
CA PHE A 50 -18.15 0.68 3.55
C PHE A 50 -19.25 -0.33 3.19
N GLY A 51 -20.06 -0.08 2.16
CA GLY A 51 -20.97 -1.06 1.60
C GLY A 51 -20.22 -2.31 1.11
N LEU A 52 -19.13 -2.13 0.37
CA LEU A 52 -18.28 -3.23 -0.09
C LEU A 52 -17.56 -3.93 1.07
N LEU A 53 -17.04 -3.16 2.04
CA LEU A 53 -16.37 -3.72 3.21
C LEU A 53 -17.32 -4.54 4.09
N ALA A 54 -18.59 -4.14 4.19
CA ALA A 54 -19.61 -4.85 4.96
C ALA A 54 -19.91 -6.27 4.41
N GLU A 55 -19.70 -6.50 3.11
CA GLU A 55 -19.86 -7.81 2.46
C GLU A 55 -18.65 -8.73 2.62
N SER A 56 -17.51 -8.18 3.03
CA SER A 56 -16.26 -8.93 3.20
C SER A 56 -16.29 -9.76 4.48
N GLN A 57 -15.57 -10.88 4.45
CA GLN A 57 -15.25 -11.72 5.60
C GLN A 57 -13.76 -11.73 5.93
N ARG A 58 -12.92 -11.38 4.95
CA ARG A 58 -11.46 -11.48 5.03
C ARG A 58 -10.79 -10.25 4.38
N PRO A 59 -11.07 -9.05 4.93
CA PRO A 59 -10.47 -7.84 4.39
C PRO A 59 -8.98 -7.78 4.72
N LEU A 60 -8.20 -7.18 3.81
CA LEU A 60 -6.76 -6.99 3.99
C LEU A 60 -6.33 -5.66 3.39
N ILE A 61 -5.60 -4.86 4.16
CA ILE A 61 -4.97 -3.64 3.66
C ILE A 61 -3.62 -4.00 3.03
N TYR A 62 -3.37 -3.45 1.84
CA TYR A 62 -2.12 -3.57 1.09
C TYR A 62 -1.49 -2.18 1.00
N ALA A 63 -0.56 -1.89 1.92
CA ALA A 63 0.07 -0.58 2.07
C ALA A 63 1.38 -0.49 1.27
N GLY A 64 1.47 0.48 0.38
CA GLY A 64 2.65 0.74 -0.44
C GLY A 64 3.47 1.94 0.00
N GLY A 65 4.51 2.25 -0.78
CA GLY A 65 5.42 3.38 -0.56
C GLY A 65 4.72 4.74 -0.57
N GLY A 66 3.53 4.85 -1.18
CA GLY A 66 2.72 6.06 -1.15
C GLY A 66 2.30 6.47 0.26
N VAL A 67 2.18 5.52 1.20
CA VAL A 67 1.91 5.82 2.62
C VAL A 67 3.06 6.59 3.25
N ILE A 68 4.31 6.14 3.01
CA ILE A 68 5.52 6.81 3.53
C ILE A 68 5.69 8.16 2.84
N ASN A 69 5.66 8.19 1.50
CA ASN A 69 5.87 9.41 0.72
C ASN A 69 4.79 10.47 0.97
N GLY A 70 3.57 10.04 1.24
CA GLY A 70 2.43 10.90 1.55
C GLY A 70 2.32 11.29 3.03
N ASN A 71 3.30 10.88 3.87
CA ASN A 71 3.27 11.09 5.32
C ASN A 71 1.95 10.61 5.97
N ALA A 72 1.46 9.45 5.53
CA ALA A 72 0.15 8.93 5.89
C ALA A 72 0.20 7.80 6.94
N SER A 73 1.38 7.50 7.53
CA SER A 73 1.53 6.38 8.46
C SER A 73 0.62 6.49 9.67
N ALA A 74 0.54 7.68 10.29
CA ALA A 74 -0.34 7.90 11.45
C ALA A 74 -1.83 7.70 11.07
N ALA A 75 -2.27 8.28 9.93
CA ALA A 75 -3.64 8.13 9.46
C ALA A 75 -3.97 6.67 9.10
N LEU A 76 -3.00 5.92 8.55
CA LEU A 76 -3.17 4.50 8.28
C LEU A 76 -3.27 3.69 9.56
N THR A 77 -2.43 3.97 10.56
CA THR A 77 -2.49 3.29 11.87
C THR A 77 -3.85 3.51 12.53
N GLU A 78 -4.32 4.76 12.61
CA GLU A 78 -5.67 5.06 13.14
C GLU A 78 -6.78 4.31 12.38
N PHE A 79 -6.67 4.20 11.06
CA PHE A 79 -7.64 3.50 10.23
C PHE A 79 -7.61 1.98 10.47
N VAL A 80 -6.41 1.39 10.57
CA VAL A 80 -6.20 -0.03 10.91
C VAL A 80 -6.78 -0.36 12.29
N GLU A 81 -6.45 0.44 13.29
CA GLU A 81 -6.94 0.27 14.66
C GLU A 81 -8.46 0.43 14.75
N LEU A 82 -9.03 1.41 14.05
CA LEU A 82 -10.47 1.65 14.04
C LEU A 82 -11.25 0.47 13.44
N LEU A 83 -10.78 -0.06 12.32
CA LEU A 83 -11.49 -1.12 11.58
C LEU A 83 -11.05 -2.53 11.96
N GLN A 84 -9.95 -2.67 12.70
CA GLN A 84 -9.33 -3.97 13.03
C GLN A 84 -9.05 -4.82 11.79
N VAL A 85 -8.68 -4.17 10.66
CA VAL A 85 -8.35 -4.83 9.39
C VAL A 85 -6.83 -5.07 9.32
N PRO A 86 -6.39 -6.32 9.10
CA PRO A 86 -4.97 -6.65 8.98
C PRO A 86 -4.29 -5.95 7.81
N VAL A 87 -2.97 -5.76 7.91
CA VAL A 87 -2.19 -5.01 6.93
C VAL A 87 -0.93 -5.75 6.49
N VAL A 88 -0.71 -5.83 5.18
CA VAL A 88 0.56 -6.20 4.55
C VAL A 88 1.22 -4.97 3.95
N THR A 89 2.55 -4.95 3.91
CA THR A 89 3.29 -3.82 3.33
C THR A 89 4.14 -4.27 2.14
N THR A 90 4.32 -3.39 1.15
CA THR A 90 5.38 -3.57 0.16
C THR A 90 6.74 -3.29 0.79
N LEU A 91 7.83 -3.60 0.08
CA LEU A 91 9.18 -3.19 0.50
C LEU A 91 9.26 -1.68 0.79
N MET A 92 8.68 -0.86 -0.10
CA MET A 92 8.66 0.60 0.04
C MET A 92 7.64 1.09 1.08
N GLY A 93 6.77 0.22 1.55
CA GLY A 93 5.79 0.50 2.60
C GLY A 93 6.24 0.05 4.00
N ILE A 94 7.44 -0.53 4.13
CA ILE A 94 7.98 -0.90 5.45
C ILE A 94 8.12 0.37 6.30
N GLY A 95 7.58 0.32 7.52
CA GLY A 95 7.49 1.47 8.42
C GLY A 95 6.16 2.23 8.33
N ALA A 96 5.26 1.86 7.42
CA ALA A 96 3.91 2.44 7.35
C ALA A 96 3.06 2.11 8.58
N VAL A 97 3.28 0.94 9.17
CA VAL A 97 2.67 0.49 10.43
C VAL A 97 3.73 -0.22 11.28
N ASP A 98 3.51 -0.31 12.58
CA ASP A 98 4.38 -1.08 13.47
C ASP A 98 4.33 -2.57 13.09
N THR A 99 5.51 -3.15 12.79
CA THR A 99 5.62 -4.56 12.42
C THR A 99 5.44 -5.52 13.60
N THR A 100 5.44 -5.01 14.84
CA THR A 100 5.16 -5.78 16.05
C THR A 100 3.67 -5.82 16.40
N ASP A 101 2.86 -4.99 15.76
CA ASP A 101 1.41 -5.00 15.92
C ASP A 101 0.80 -6.34 15.47
N VAL A 102 -0.22 -6.80 16.19
CA VAL A 102 -0.90 -8.08 15.92
C VAL A 102 -1.57 -8.10 14.54
N LEU A 103 -2.03 -6.94 14.06
CA LEU A 103 -2.64 -6.76 12.74
C LEU A 103 -1.62 -6.68 11.61
N SER A 104 -0.31 -6.53 11.93
CA SER A 104 0.73 -6.51 10.92
C SER A 104 1.01 -7.91 10.39
N MET A 105 0.85 -8.09 9.09
CA MET A 105 1.26 -9.28 8.34
C MET A 105 2.64 -9.09 7.69
N ARG A 106 3.36 -8.01 8.03
CA ARG A 106 4.70 -7.69 7.52
C ARG A 106 4.73 -7.54 5.99
N MET A 107 5.93 -7.69 5.40
CA MET A 107 6.15 -7.50 3.97
C MET A 107 5.67 -8.70 3.15
N LEU A 108 4.94 -8.41 2.07
CA LEU A 108 4.56 -9.37 1.02
C LEU A 108 5.51 -9.30 -0.18
N GLY A 109 5.27 -10.16 -1.15
CA GLY A 109 5.99 -10.17 -2.43
C GLY A 109 7.04 -11.28 -2.51
N MET A 110 7.88 -11.23 -3.55
CA MET A 110 8.84 -12.28 -3.88
C MET A 110 9.82 -12.59 -2.72
N HIS A 111 10.21 -11.58 -1.96
CA HIS A 111 11.10 -11.69 -0.80
C HIS A 111 10.38 -11.45 0.53
N GLY A 112 9.06 -11.42 0.49
CA GLY A 112 8.23 -11.22 1.67
C GLY A 112 8.01 -12.48 2.50
N ALA A 113 7.34 -12.30 3.63
CA ALA A 113 6.95 -13.41 4.48
C ALA A 113 5.92 -14.31 3.78
N ALA A 114 6.07 -15.63 3.90
CA ALA A 114 5.15 -16.57 3.28
C ALA A 114 3.71 -16.36 3.79
N PHE A 115 3.53 -16.15 5.09
CA PHE A 115 2.22 -15.87 5.67
C PHE A 115 1.58 -14.57 5.13
N ALA A 116 2.38 -13.55 4.79
CA ALA A 116 1.88 -12.33 4.16
C ALA A 116 1.34 -12.61 2.74
N ASN A 117 2.05 -13.42 1.97
CA ASN A 117 1.63 -13.82 0.64
C ASN A 117 0.35 -14.68 0.68
N TYR A 118 0.25 -15.63 1.61
CA TYR A 118 -0.97 -16.41 1.81
C TYR A 118 -2.15 -15.54 2.25
N ALA A 119 -1.92 -14.56 3.12
CA ALA A 119 -2.96 -13.62 3.52
C ALA A 119 -3.56 -12.86 2.32
N VAL A 120 -2.70 -12.47 1.36
CA VAL A 120 -3.16 -11.81 0.13
C VAL A 120 -3.94 -12.78 -0.79
N GLU A 121 -3.53 -14.05 -0.88
CA GLU A 121 -4.26 -15.04 -1.69
C GLU A 121 -5.61 -15.42 -1.07
N ASP A 122 -5.70 -15.41 0.26
CA ASP A 122 -6.89 -15.84 1.01
C ASP A 122 -7.88 -14.70 1.28
N CYS A 123 -7.46 -13.43 1.14
CA CYS A 123 -8.36 -12.30 1.35
C CYS A 123 -9.48 -12.26 0.31
N ASP A 124 -10.65 -11.74 0.68
CA ASP A 124 -11.78 -11.53 -0.23
C ASP A 124 -12.00 -10.06 -0.58
N PHE A 125 -11.43 -9.14 0.20
CA PHE A 125 -11.40 -7.72 -0.09
C PHE A 125 -9.99 -7.15 0.14
N LEU A 126 -9.32 -6.73 -0.94
CA LEU A 126 -8.01 -6.12 -0.89
C LEU A 126 -8.13 -4.60 -0.97
N ILE A 127 -7.60 -3.89 0.02
CA ILE A 127 -7.63 -2.42 0.11
C ILE A 127 -6.23 -1.90 -0.16
N ALA A 128 -5.94 -1.53 -1.41
CA ALA A 128 -4.66 -0.97 -1.80
C ALA A 128 -4.56 0.51 -1.42
N VAL A 129 -3.53 0.87 -0.66
CA VAL A 129 -3.29 2.22 -0.15
C VAL A 129 -1.89 2.66 -0.57
N GLY A 130 -1.81 3.57 -1.56
CA GLY A 130 -0.55 4.05 -2.10
C GLY A 130 0.36 2.94 -2.63
N ALA A 131 -0.23 1.97 -3.34
CA ALA A 131 0.44 0.76 -3.82
C ALA A 131 0.13 0.53 -5.31
N ARG A 132 1.18 0.31 -6.13
CA ARG A 132 1.09 0.27 -7.60
C ARG A 132 0.87 -1.12 -8.20
N PHE A 133 0.76 -2.18 -7.40
CA PHE A 133 0.73 -3.57 -7.87
C PHE A 133 1.95 -3.93 -8.75
N ASP A 134 3.13 -3.51 -8.30
CA ASP A 134 4.42 -3.73 -8.95
C ASP A 134 4.69 -5.23 -9.22
N ASP A 135 5.48 -5.54 -10.24
CA ASP A 135 5.80 -6.91 -10.67
C ASP A 135 6.51 -7.72 -9.58
N ARG A 136 7.30 -7.07 -8.70
CA ARG A 136 7.97 -7.72 -7.56
C ARG A 136 6.98 -8.19 -6.49
N VAL A 137 5.77 -7.66 -6.50
CA VAL A 137 4.69 -8.02 -5.58
C VAL A 137 3.61 -8.84 -6.31
N ALA A 138 3.02 -8.27 -7.34
CA ALA A 138 1.92 -8.89 -8.06
C ALA A 138 2.37 -10.03 -8.99
N GLY A 139 3.65 -10.05 -9.41
CA GLY A 139 4.19 -11.07 -10.28
C GLY A 139 3.35 -11.24 -11.55
N VAL A 140 2.63 -12.35 -11.62
CA VAL A 140 1.62 -12.58 -12.67
C VAL A 140 0.27 -12.02 -12.19
N PRO A 141 -0.23 -10.89 -12.73
CA PRO A 141 -1.41 -10.18 -12.21
C PRO A 141 -2.66 -11.06 -12.05
N LYS A 142 -2.86 -12.04 -12.94
CA LYS A 142 -3.98 -12.98 -12.87
C LYS A 142 -3.91 -13.95 -11.69
N ARG A 143 -2.71 -14.14 -11.13
CA ARG A 143 -2.48 -15.07 -10.01
C ARG A 143 -2.41 -14.35 -8.66
N PHE A 144 -2.20 -13.04 -8.65
CA PHE A 144 -2.13 -12.24 -7.43
C PHE A 144 -3.52 -11.97 -6.87
N ALA A 145 -3.69 -12.14 -5.57
CA ALA A 145 -4.93 -11.89 -4.84
C ALA A 145 -6.15 -12.53 -5.52
N ARG A 146 -6.06 -13.82 -5.84
CA ARG A 146 -7.16 -14.53 -6.55
C ARG A 146 -8.42 -14.66 -5.73
N GLY A 147 -8.30 -14.70 -4.40
CA GLY A 147 -9.42 -14.73 -3.47
C GLY A 147 -10.17 -13.41 -3.40
N ALA A 148 -9.51 -12.31 -3.73
CA ALA A 148 -10.09 -10.97 -3.64
C ALA A 148 -11.17 -10.75 -4.70
N LYS A 149 -12.43 -10.85 -4.29
CA LYS A 149 -13.59 -10.54 -5.11
C LYS A 149 -13.74 -9.05 -5.32
N THR A 150 -13.27 -8.26 -4.36
CA THR A 150 -13.32 -6.80 -4.35
C THR A 150 -11.92 -6.24 -4.13
N ILE A 151 -11.56 -5.22 -4.90
CA ILE A 151 -10.35 -4.44 -4.70
C ILE A 151 -10.74 -2.97 -4.61
N ALA A 152 -10.35 -2.31 -3.53
CA ALA A 152 -10.39 -0.86 -3.39
C ALA A 152 -8.99 -0.30 -3.58
N HIS A 153 -8.85 0.87 -4.20
CA HIS A 153 -7.54 1.48 -4.45
C HIS A 153 -7.58 2.99 -4.16
N VAL A 154 -6.74 3.42 -3.26
CA VAL A 154 -6.48 4.85 -2.99
C VAL A 154 -5.07 5.16 -3.44
N ASP A 155 -4.92 6.05 -4.40
CA ASP A 155 -3.62 6.49 -4.90
C ASP A 155 -3.66 7.97 -5.28
N ILE A 156 -2.50 8.63 -5.29
CA ILE A 156 -2.37 9.99 -5.76
C ILE A 156 -2.28 10.07 -7.30
N ASP A 157 -1.87 8.98 -7.93
CA ASP A 157 -1.68 8.88 -9.37
C ASP A 157 -2.85 8.16 -10.04
N ALA A 158 -3.69 8.91 -10.75
CA ALA A 158 -4.82 8.36 -11.49
C ALA A 158 -4.41 7.28 -12.51
N SER A 159 -3.17 7.32 -13.01
CA SER A 159 -2.68 6.35 -13.99
C SER A 159 -2.41 4.96 -13.39
N GLU A 160 -2.31 4.84 -12.08
CA GLU A 160 -2.16 3.56 -11.38
C GLU A 160 -3.51 2.84 -11.18
N ILE A 161 -4.63 3.58 -11.25
CA ILE A 161 -5.96 3.00 -11.09
C ILE A 161 -6.32 2.13 -12.31
N ASN A 162 -6.71 0.90 -12.07
CA ASN A 162 -7.03 -0.11 -13.10
C ASN A 162 -5.87 -0.50 -14.04
N LYS A 163 -4.65 -0.11 -13.75
CA LYS A 163 -3.48 -0.38 -14.59
C LYS A 163 -3.10 -1.86 -14.60
N VAL A 164 -2.96 -2.47 -13.43
CA VAL A 164 -2.54 -3.87 -13.26
C VAL A 164 -3.70 -4.75 -12.83
N LYS A 165 -4.52 -4.29 -11.88
CA LYS A 165 -5.71 -4.97 -11.37
C LYS A 165 -6.93 -4.09 -11.58
N ARG A 166 -8.04 -4.68 -12.01
CA ARG A 166 -9.32 -3.98 -12.00
C ARG A 166 -9.80 -3.80 -10.57
N VAL A 167 -10.28 -2.59 -10.26
CA VAL A 167 -10.78 -2.25 -8.94
C VAL A 167 -12.29 -1.95 -9.00
N GLN A 168 -13.02 -2.27 -7.94
CA GLN A 168 -14.45 -2.01 -7.79
C GLN A 168 -14.73 -0.64 -7.16
N TRP A 169 -13.74 -0.11 -6.44
CA TRP A 169 -13.81 1.22 -5.84
C TRP A 169 -12.44 1.87 -5.89
N SER A 170 -12.40 3.18 -6.12
CA SER A 170 -11.14 3.92 -6.10
C SER A 170 -11.33 5.37 -5.68
N HIS A 171 -10.27 5.94 -5.13
CA HIS A 171 -10.14 7.36 -4.88
C HIS A 171 -8.77 7.85 -5.35
N VAL A 172 -8.75 8.92 -6.14
CA VAL A 172 -7.52 9.60 -6.56
C VAL A 172 -7.36 10.85 -5.72
N GLY A 173 -6.34 10.88 -4.88
CA GLY A 173 -6.09 11.99 -3.96
C GLY A 173 -5.03 11.66 -2.92
N GLN A 174 -4.81 12.61 -2.02
CA GLN A 174 -3.86 12.43 -0.92
C GLN A 174 -4.39 11.42 0.11
N LEU A 175 -3.50 10.56 0.61
CA LEU A 175 -3.87 9.50 1.56
C LEU A 175 -4.35 10.02 2.92
N PRO A 176 -3.67 11.00 3.59
CA PRO A 176 -4.12 11.42 4.90
C PRO A 176 -5.57 11.91 4.93
N PRO A 177 -6.02 12.84 4.06
CA PRO A 177 -7.41 13.26 4.05
C PRO A 177 -8.39 12.16 3.62
N ALA A 178 -7.99 11.27 2.71
CA ALA A 178 -8.83 10.15 2.28
C ALA A 178 -9.08 9.16 3.42
N LEU A 179 -8.03 8.74 4.12
CA LEU A 179 -8.13 7.85 5.28
C LEU A 179 -8.91 8.51 6.44
N ALA A 180 -8.69 9.80 6.69
CA ALA A 180 -9.43 10.55 7.69
C ALA A 180 -10.94 10.60 7.36
N ALA A 181 -11.31 10.82 6.09
CA ALA A 181 -12.71 10.84 5.66
C ALA A 181 -13.37 9.47 5.82
N LEU A 182 -12.68 8.39 5.43
CA LEU A 182 -13.17 7.02 5.67
C LEU A 182 -13.31 6.73 7.16
N GLY A 183 -12.32 7.10 7.99
CA GLY A 183 -12.40 6.93 9.44
C GLY A 183 -13.54 7.73 10.08
N ALA A 184 -13.76 8.96 9.63
CA ALA A 184 -14.88 9.79 10.08
C ALA A 184 -16.24 9.17 9.73
N HIS A 185 -16.37 8.62 8.51
CA HIS A 185 -17.57 7.89 8.09
C HIS A 185 -17.82 6.68 9.00
N ALA A 186 -16.81 5.85 9.26
CA ALA A 186 -16.92 4.68 10.12
C ALA A 186 -17.39 5.06 11.54
N LYS A 187 -16.76 6.08 12.12
CA LYS A 187 -17.12 6.57 13.46
C LYS A 187 -18.57 7.08 13.51
N ARG A 188 -18.98 7.86 12.50
CA ARG A 188 -20.32 8.45 12.43
C ARG A 188 -21.41 7.42 12.21
N THR A 189 -21.16 6.38 11.41
CA THR A 189 -22.13 5.32 11.13
C THR A 189 -22.11 4.19 12.17
N GLY A 190 -21.13 4.19 13.07
CA GLY A 190 -20.91 3.10 14.02
C GLY A 190 -20.50 1.80 13.32
N PHE A 191 -19.79 1.89 12.18
CA PHE A 191 -19.37 0.70 11.44
C PHE A 191 -18.49 -0.18 12.31
N ALA A 192 -18.94 -1.39 12.54
CA ALA A 192 -18.21 -2.42 13.27
C ALA A 192 -18.47 -3.79 12.63
N ARG A 193 -17.42 -4.60 12.52
CA ARG A 193 -17.50 -5.97 12.01
C ARG A 193 -16.63 -6.87 12.86
N ASP A 194 -17.03 -8.10 13.01
CA ASP A 194 -16.23 -9.13 13.67
C ASP A 194 -15.35 -9.87 12.64
N TRP A 195 -14.05 -9.64 12.74
CA TRP A 195 -13.03 -10.31 11.92
C TRP A 195 -12.32 -11.45 12.67
N SER A 196 -12.79 -11.87 13.82
CA SER A 196 -12.10 -12.82 14.71
C SER A 196 -11.78 -14.16 14.03
N ALA A 197 -12.65 -14.65 13.14
CA ALA A 197 -12.37 -15.85 12.34
C ALA A 197 -11.21 -15.64 11.37
N TRP A 198 -11.13 -14.45 10.74
CA TRP A 198 -10.05 -14.07 9.85
C TRP A 198 -8.74 -13.90 10.61
N HIS A 199 -8.76 -13.23 11.76
CA HIS A 199 -7.58 -13.06 12.60
C HIS A 199 -7.02 -14.42 13.04
N ARG A 200 -7.83 -15.36 13.49
CA ARG A 200 -7.39 -16.71 13.83
C ARG A 200 -6.70 -17.43 12.66
N HIS A 201 -7.28 -17.34 11.47
CA HIS A 201 -6.68 -17.91 10.27
C HIS A 201 -5.29 -17.29 9.97
N LEU A 202 -5.18 -15.96 10.10
CA LEU A 202 -3.90 -15.28 9.92
C LEU A 202 -2.86 -15.66 10.97
N ASP A 203 -3.26 -15.86 12.21
CA ASP A 203 -2.38 -16.32 13.28
C ASP A 203 -1.90 -17.76 13.03
N GLU A 204 -2.77 -18.65 12.52
CA GLU A 204 -2.38 -19.98 12.07
C GLU A 204 -1.35 -19.91 10.92
N LEU A 205 -1.52 -18.99 9.97
CA LEU A 205 -0.55 -18.76 8.91
C LEU A 205 0.80 -18.28 9.47
N LYS A 206 0.79 -17.32 10.41
CA LYS A 206 2.01 -16.85 11.08
C LYS A 206 2.74 -17.97 11.81
N GLN A 207 2.01 -18.84 12.52
CA GLN A 207 2.58 -19.98 13.22
C GLN A 207 3.15 -21.02 12.26
N ARG A 208 2.39 -21.40 11.23
CA ARG A 208 2.78 -22.41 10.23
C ARG A 208 4.00 -22.01 9.40
N HIS A 209 4.12 -20.72 9.12
CA HIS A 209 5.15 -20.15 8.25
C HIS A 209 6.03 -19.15 9.01
N ALA A 210 6.29 -19.43 10.29
CA ALA A 210 7.12 -18.57 11.14
C ALA A 210 8.47 -18.29 10.47
N MET A 211 8.93 -17.05 10.58
CA MET A 211 10.27 -16.66 10.15
C MET A 211 11.27 -17.12 11.21
N ALA A 212 11.63 -18.40 11.14
CA ALA A 212 12.56 -19.03 12.07
C ALA A 212 13.94 -19.23 11.43
N TYR A 213 14.97 -19.21 12.25
CA TYR A 213 16.34 -19.57 11.89
C TYR A 213 16.96 -20.41 13.01
N ASP A 214 18.03 -21.14 12.67
CA ASP A 214 18.74 -21.96 13.63
C ASP A 214 19.56 -21.08 14.58
N ARG A 215 19.12 -20.98 15.84
CA ARG A 215 19.78 -20.18 16.88
C ARG A 215 21.03 -20.83 17.44
N GLU A 216 21.17 -22.15 17.26
CA GLU A 216 22.32 -22.93 17.72
C GLU A 216 23.39 -23.09 16.64
N SER A 217 23.20 -22.49 15.47
CA SER A 217 24.16 -22.53 14.37
C SER A 217 25.48 -21.89 14.75
N GLU A 218 26.60 -22.59 14.47
CA GLU A 218 27.94 -22.03 14.62
C GLU A 218 28.22 -20.88 13.61
N ALA A 219 27.50 -20.86 12.49
CA ALA A 219 27.59 -19.80 11.51
C ALA A 219 26.66 -18.63 11.87
N ILE A 220 27.14 -17.40 11.66
CA ILE A 220 26.33 -16.20 11.87
C ILE A 220 25.18 -16.19 10.89
N GLN A 221 23.97 -16.31 11.39
CA GLN A 221 22.75 -16.28 10.59
C GLN A 221 22.36 -14.83 10.29
N PRO A 222 21.96 -14.47 9.05
CA PRO A 222 21.55 -13.10 8.71
C PRO A 222 20.42 -12.57 9.61
N TYR A 223 19.44 -13.40 9.94
CA TYR A 223 18.32 -13.02 10.81
C TYR A 223 18.78 -12.72 12.25
N TYR A 224 19.76 -13.44 12.76
CA TYR A 224 20.37 -13.15 14.06
C TYR A 224 20.98 -11.75 14.10
N VAL A 225 21.70 -11.36 13.03
CA VAL A 225 22.31 -10.03 12.94
C VAL A 225 21.24 -8.93 12.99
N ILE A 226 20.14 -9.13 12.24
CA ILE A 226 19.03 -8.17 12.20
C ILE A 226 18.34 -8.07 13.57
N GLU A 227 18.06 -9.21 14.21
CA GLU A 227 17.45 -9.25 15.55
C GLU A 227 18.36 -8.57 16.57
N GLU A 228 19.66 -8.82 16.54
CA GLU A 228 20.62 -8.26 17.50
C GLU A 228 20.78 -6.74 17.30
N ILE A 229 20.80 -6.26 16.05
CA ILE A 229 20.78 -4.82 15.76
C ILE A 229 19.50 -4.21 16.33
N ASN A 230 18.34 -4.76 16.03
CA ASN A 230 17.07 -4.26 16.52
C ASN A 230 17.00 -4.24 18.05
N ARG A 231 17.47 -5.29 18.70
CA ARG A 231 17.52 -5.39 20.17
C ARG A 231 18.40 -4.30 20.77
N ARG A 232 19.58 -4.02 20.18
CA ARG A 232 20.54 -3.03 20.69
C ARG A 232 20.11 -1.60 20.39
N THR A 233 19.50 -1.36 19.25
CA THR A 233 19.05 -0.02 18.83
C THR A 233 17.64 0.30 19.28
N GLN A 234 16.88 -0.69 19.77
CA GLN A 234 15.46 -0.55 20.11
C GLN A 234 14.63 0.00 18.92
N GLY A 235 15.01 -0.36 17.69
CA GLY A 235 14.36 0.11 16.49
C GLY A 235 14.64 1.58 16.13
N ARG A 236 15.70 2.18 16.68
CA ARG A 236 16.09 3.59 16.46
C ARG A 236 17.26 3.71 15.49
#